data_5cd48fd11c430f9b2520fc5cccf40274
#
_entry.id   5cd48fd11c430f9b2520fc5cccf40274
#
_cell.length_a   1.000
_cell.length_b   1.000
_cell.length_c   1.000
_cell.angle_alpha   90.00
_cell.angle_beta   90.00
_cell.angle_gamma   90.00
#
_symmetry.space_group_name_H-M   'P 1'
#
loop_
_entity.id
_entity.type
_entity.pdbx_description
1 polymer ?
#
loop_
_entity_poly.entity_id
_entity_poly.type
_entity_poly.pdbx_seq_one_letter_code
_entity_poly.pdbx_strand_id
1 'polypeptide(L)'
;MLTEETKQKNYLLFIKKLNEIGVNTSVIEENFKDAIMNASYTHSNDFGLAYDGSLLNNVLRIMTPYAIKINEALPENLRVNKNSLLKVCLLMHISKCITFEKNDNKWEVENRGLVYKYAKLPASLKLGMRSLIFCQDLGIKFDEFEAEAMIVLDRDANEGQVKYFSSTLATIIKQANELTFLQNRLEKQ
;
A
#
# COMPACT_ATOMS: atom_id res chain seq x y z
N MET A 1 -18.53 -6.09 1.36
CA MET A 1 -17.94 -5.08 2.29
C MET A 1 -17.46 -5.79 3.53
N LEU A 2 -16.38 -5.30 4.16
CA LEU A 2 -15.89 -5.85 5.43
C LEU A 2 -16.77 -5.39 6.59
N THR A 3 -16.92 -6.26 7.60
CA THR A 3 -17.56 -5.87 8.88
C THR A 3 -16.62 -4.97 9.68
N GLU A 4 -17.17 -4.14 10.57
CA GLU A 4 -16.36 -3.30 11.47
C GLU A 4 -15.38 -4.13 12.31
N GLU A 5 -15.83 -5.30 12.79
CA GLU A 5 -14.96 -6.24 13.52
C GLU A 5 -13.76 -6.68 12.68
N THR A 6 -13.97 -6.98 11.40
CA THR A 6 -12.88 -7.39 10.49
C THR A 6 -11.92 -6.23 10.24
N LYS A 7 -12.41 -5.01 10.04
CA LYS A 7 -11.59 -3.82 9.88
C LYS A 7 -10.74 -3.57 11.11
N GLN A 8 -11.33 -3.66 12.29
CA GLN A 8 -10.63 -3.52 13.58
C GLN A 8 -9.55 -4.59 13.76
N LYS A 9 -9.84 -5.85 13.44
CA LYS A 9 -8.85 -6.95 13.49
C LYS A 9 -7.68 -6.70 12.54
N ASN A 10 -7.95 -6.25 11.32
CA ASN A 10 -6.91 -5.91 10.35
C ASN A 10 -6.05 -4.74 10.86
N TYR A 11 -6.66 -3.71 11.44
CA TYR A 11 -5.93 -2.58 12.02
C TYR A 11 -5.01 -3.01 13.16
N LEU A 12 -5.52 -3.79 14.11
CA LEU A 12 -4.71 -4.29 15.23
C LEU A 12 -3.55 -5.17 14.75
N LEU A 13 -3.78 -6.00 13.71
CA LEU A 13 -2.72 -6.80 13.10
C LEU A 13 -1.67 -5.93 12.41
N PHE A 14 -2.08 -4.86 11.73
CA PHE A 14 -1.20 -3.90 11.09
C PHE A 14 -0.29 -3.21 12.11
N ILE A 15 -0.86 -2.66 13.19
CA ILE A 15 -0.11 -2.03 14.29
C ILE A 15 0.86 -3.03 14.94
N LYS A 16 0.38 -4.24 15.26
CA LYS A 16 1.21 -5.29 15.82
C LYS A 16 2.43 -5.58 14.93
N LYS A 17 2.23 -5.75 13.63
CA LYS A 17 3.34 -6.04 12.69
C LYS A 17 4.34 -4.89 12.58
N LEU A 18 3.89 -3.64 12.61
CA LEU A 18 4.78 -2.47 12.63
C LEU A 18 5.62 -2.43 13.92
N ASN A 19 5.00 -2.66 15.07
CA ASN A 19 5.71 -2.70 16.35
C ASN A 19 6.72 -3.85 16.42
N GLU A 20 6.38 -5.04 15.88
CA GLU A 20 7.29 -6.20 15.82
C GLU A 20 8.58 -5.92 15.03
N ILE A 21 8.54 -4.99 14.07
CA ILE A 21 9.72 -4.58 13.28
C ILE A 21 10.34 -3.26 13.76
N GLY A 22 9.93 -2.77 14.95
CA GLY A 22 10.52 -1.61 15.60
C GLY A 22 10.03 -0.25 15.10
N VAL A 23 8.91 -0.20 14.37
CA VAL A 23 8.29 1.08 13.96
C VAL A 23 7.45 1.62 15.12
N ASN A 24 7.69 2.87 15.53
CA ASN A 24 6.84 3.53 16.51
C ASN A 24 5.49 3.91 15.87
N THR A 25 4.40 3.39 16.43
CA THR A 25 3.04 3.58 15.90
C THR A 25 2.20 4.59 16.66
N SER A 26 2.73 5.24 17.71
CA SER A 26 1.96 6.13 18.61
C SER A 26 1.18 7.19 17.85
N VAL A 27 1.82 7.92 16.94
CA VAL A 27 1.18 8.99 16.15
C VAL A 27 0.11 8.44 15.21
N ILE A 28 0.35 7.23 14.65
CA ILE A 28 -0.64 6.53 13.82
C ILE A 28 -1.89 6.21 14.63
N GLU A 29 -1.69 5.66 15.84
CA GLU A 29 -2.78 5.21 16.71
C GLU A 29 -3.60 6.38 17.25
N GLU A 30 -2.94 7.51 17.58
CA GLU A 30 -3.59 8.70 18.10
C GLU A 30 -4.38 9.47 17.02
N ASN A 31 -3.83 9.61 15.81
CA ASN A 31 -4.33 10.60 14.85
C ASN A 31 -4.93 9.99 13.58
N PHE A 32 -4.57 8.75 13.20
CA PHE A 32 -4.91 8.19 11.88
C PHE A 32 -5.63 6.84 11.94
N LYS A 33 -5.99 6.36 13.12
CA LYS A 33 -6.65 5.06 13.31
C LYS A 33 -7.84 4.87 12.36
N ASP A 34 -8.82 5.75 12.43
CA ASP A 34 -10.07 5.62 11.66
C ASP A 34 -9.83 5.80 10.17
N ALA A 35 -8.95 6.73 9.79
CA ALA A 35 -8.60 6.96 8.40
C ALA A 35 -7.93 5.73 7.77
N ILE A 36 -6.97 5.10 8.46
CA ILE A 36 -6.27 3.91 7.98
C ILE A 36 -7.19 2.69 7.99
N MET A 37 -8.00 2.51 9.05
CA MET A 37 -8.92 1.40 9.19
C MET A 37 -9.96 1.36 8.06
N ASN A 38 -10.41 2.54 7.60
CA ASN A 38 -11.40 2.68 6.55
C ASN A 38 -10.82 2.96 5.16
N ALA A 39 -9.49 3.06 5.01
CA ALA A 39 -8.86 3.39 3.74
C ALA A 39 -9.18 2.38 2.64
N SER A 40 -9.41 2.89 1.44
CA SER A 40 -9.60 2.09 0.23
C SER A 40 -8.27 1.78 -0.46
N TYR A 41 -8.17 0.60 -1.08
CA TYR A 41 -7.00 0.23 -1.87
C TYR A 41 -6.96 0.91 -3.24
N THR A 42 -8.14 1.14 -3.87
CA THR A 42 -8.29 1.84 -5.15
C THR A 42 -9.37 2.90 -5.06
N HIS A 43 -9.34 3.89 -5.98
CA HIS A 43 -10.40 4.90 -6.08
C HIS A 43 -11.58 4.43 -6.94
N SER A 44 -11.31 3.56 -7.93
CA SER A 44 -12.33 2.99 -8.82
C SER A 44 -12.59 1.51 -8.52
N ASN A 45 -13.77 1.04 -8.90
CA ASN A 45 -14.18 -0.35 -8.65
C ASN A 45 -13.77 -1.32 -9.77
N ASP A 46 -12.84 -0.93 -10.65
CA ASP A 46 -12.40 -1.75 -11.79
C ASP A 46 -11.89 -3.13 -11.37
N PHE A 47 -11.23 -3.19 -10.21
CA PHE A 47 -10.68 -4.44 -9.64
C PHE A 47 -11.48 -4.97 -8.44
N GLY A 48 -12.64 -4.38 -8.10
CA GLY A 48 -13.41 -4.78 -6.92
C GLY A 48 -12.79 -4.37 -5.59
N LEU A 49 -11.85 -3.43 -5.58
CA LEU A 49 -11.03 -3.03 -4.42
C LEU A 49 -11.43 -1.67 -3.82
N ALA A 50 -12.45 -1.00 -4.38
CA ALA A 50 -12.90 0.30 -3.92
C ALA A 50 -13.99 0.14 -2.83
N TYR A 51 -13.58 -0.22 -1.61
CA TYR A 51 -14.46 -0.29 -0.44
C TYR A 51 -13.70 0.01 0.85
N ASP A 52 -14.45 0.41 1.89
CA ASP A 52 -13.89 0.76 3.20
C ASP A 52 -13.13 -0.43 3.81
N GLY A 53 -11.88 -0.20 4.20
CA GLY A 53 -11.00 -1.19 4.81
C GLY A 53 -10.26 -2.08 3.81
N SER A 54 -10.48 -1.91 2.50
CA SER A 54 -9.79 -2.73 1.49
C SER A 54 -8.28 -2.53 1.48
N LEU A 55 -7.76 -1.38 1.90
CA LEU A 55 -6.32 -1.13 1.99
C LEU A 55 -5.64 -2.17 2.86
N LEU A 56 -5.98 -2.21 4.14
CA LEU A 56 -5.34 -3.13 5.08
C LEU A 56 -5.65 -4.59 4.76
N ASN A 57 -6.86 -4.88 4.27
CA ASN A 57 -7.21 -6.23 3.89
C ASN A 57 -6.28 -6.77 2.79
N ASN A 58 -6.04 -6.00 1.74
CA ASN A 58 -5.20 -6.43 0.62
C ASN A 58 -3.71 -6.42 0.99
N VAL A 59 -3.24 -5.41 1.71
CA VAL A 59 -1.84 -5.34 2.15
C VAL A 59 -1.49 -6.52 3.04
N LEU A 60 -2.32 -6.84 4.04
CA LEU A 60 -2.03 -7.88 5.02
C LEU A 60 -2.25 -9.29 4.51
N ARG A 61 -3.28 -9.52 3.69
CA ARG A 61 -3.73 -10.87 3.31
C ARG A 61 -3.25 -11.33 1.95
N ILE A 62 -2.87 -10.41 1.07
CA ILE A 62 -2.50 -10.74 -0.31
C ILE A 62 -1.08 -10.25 -0.60
N MET A 63 -0.83 -8.95 -0.57
CA MET A 63 0.45 -8.37 -0.99
C MET A 63 1.62 -8.82 -0.10
N THR A 64 1.50 -8.70 1.21
CA THR A 64 2.57 -9.10 2.14
C THR A 64 2.90 -10.61 2.04
N PRO A 65 1.92 -11.53 2.02
CA PRO A 65 2.20 -12.95 1.77
C PRO A 65 2.89 -13.22 0.43
N TYR A 66 2.54 -12.54 -0.66
CA TYR A 66 3.25 -12.68 -1.94
C TYR A 66 4.69 -12.20 -1.83
N ALA A 67 4.93 -11.02 -1.24
CA ALA A 67 6.27 -10.49 -1.06
C ALA A 67 7.16 -11.45 -0.25
N ILE A 68 6.65 -12.02 0.83
CA ILE A 68 7.36 -13.01 1.65
C ILE A 68 7.70 -14.25 0.82
N LYS A 69 6.73 -14.84 0.11
CA LYS A 69 6.96 -16.03 -0.72
C LYS A 69 7.97 -15.80 -1.84
N ILE A 70 7.91 -14.64 -2.50
CA ILE A 70 8.89 -14.27 -3.53
C ILE A 70 10.28 -14.18 -2.91
N ASN A 71 10.43 -13.49 -1.77
CA ASN A 71 11.72 -13.37 -1.09
C ASN A 71 12.28 -14.74 -0.64
N GLU A 72 11.45 -15.62 -0.11
CA GLU A 72 11.84 -16.97 0.32
C GLU A 72 12.25 -17.87 -0.85
N ALA A 73 11.67 -17.68 -2.03
CA ALA A 73 12.00 -18.42 -3.25
C ALA A 73 13.33 -17.98 -3.90
N LEU A 74 13.85 -16.80 -3.54
CA LEU A 74 15.13 -16.33 -4.06
C LEU A 74 16.33 -17.09 -3.47
N PRO A 75 17.44 -17.21 -4.19
CA PRO A 75 18.73 -17.62 -3.64
C PRO A 75 19.11 -16.76 -2.43
N GLU A 76 19.76 -17.35 -1.43
CA GLU A 76 20.03 -16.69 -0.14
C GLU A 76 20.76 -15.34 -0.31
N ASN A 77 21.72 -15.26 -1.21
CA ASN A 77 22.48 -14.04 -1.49
C ASN A 77 21.67 -12.93 -2.16
N LEU A 78 20.46 -13.21 -2.62
CA LEU A 78 19.53 -12.23 -3.21
C LEU A 78 18.35 -11.90 -2.28
N ARG A 79 18.21 -12.61 -1.15
CA ARG A 79 17.14 -12.34 -0.19
C ARG A 79 17.36 -11.02 0.51
N VAL A 80 16.27 -10.30 0.70
CA VAL A 80 16.28 -9.03 1.44
C VAL A 80 15.91 -9.27 2.91
N ASN A 81 16.30 -8.33 3.76
CA ASN A 81 15.95 -8.35 5.18
C ASN A 81 14.42 -8.38 5.34
N LYS A 82 13.93 -9.28 6.18
CA LYS A 82 12.50 -9.48 6.41
C LYS A 82 11.82 -8.24 7.02
N ASN A 83 12.50 -7.52 7.90
CA ASN A 83 11.93 -6.33 8.52
C ASN A 83 11.78 -5.19 7.50
N SER A 84 12.78 -4.97 6.64
CA SER A 84 12.69 -4.00 5.54
C SER A 84 11.57 -4.36 4.55
N LEU A 85 11.47 -5.65 4.19
CA LEU A 85 10.39 -6.14 3.33
C LEU A 85 9.01 -5.87 3.94
N LEU A 86 8.80 -6.23 5.21
CA LEU A 86 7.54 -6.01 5.92
C LEU A 86 7.22 -4.52 6.05
N LYS A 87 8.21 -3.70 6.41
CA LYS A 87 8.06 -2.26 6.57
C LYS A 87 7.54 -1.61 5.29
N VAL A 88 8.18 -1.90 4.15
CA VAL A 88 7.74 -1.37 2.86
C VAL A 88 6.37 -1.91 2.46
N CYS A 89 6.11 -3.22 2.57
CA CYS A 89 4.80 -3.79 2.26
C CYS A 89 3.67 -3.12 3.03
N LEU A 90 3.86 -2.87 4.32
CA LEU A 90 2.83 -2.32 5.19
C LEU A 90 2.59 -0.82 4.91
N LEU A 91 3.62 -0.07 4.50
CA LEU A 91 3.57 1.39 4.47
C LEU A 91 3.50 2.01 3.07
N MET A 92 3.87 1.32 2.00
CA MET A 92 3.96 1.91 0.66
C MET A 92 2.63 2.47 0.12
N HIS A 93 1.52 2.03 0.63
CA HIS A 93 0.19 2.49 0.23
C HIS A 93 -0.52 3.32 1.31
N ILE A 94 0.15 3.62 2.42
CA ILE A 94 -0.51 4.20 3.59
C ILE A 94 -1.10 5.60 3.32
N SER A 95 -0.51 6.40 2.44
CA SER A 95 -1.04 7.73 2.08
C SER A 95 -2.45 7.68 1.48
N LYS A 96 -2.92 6.52 1.03
CA LYS A 96 -4.28 6.36 0.52
C LYS A 96 -5.34 6.71 1.57
N CYS A 97 -5.02 6.60 2.87
CA CYS A 97 -5.92 7.00 3.96
C CYS A 97 -6.21 8.51 4.01
N ILE A 98 -5.33 9.33 3.43
CA ILE A 98 -5.50 10.79 3.34
C ILE A 98 -5.69 11.27 1.89
N THR A 99 -5.44 10.40 0.91
CA THR A 99 -5.50 10.75 -0.51
C THR A 99 -6.86 10.45 -1.12
N PHE A 100 -7.56 9.44 -0.62
CA PHE A 100 -8.87 9.04 -1.11
C PHE A 100 -9.97 9.45 -0.14
N GLU A 101 -10.96 10.17 -0.63
CA GLU A 101 -12.20 10.50 0.09
C GLU A 101 -13.42 9.95 -0.67
N LYS A 102 -14.51 9.69 0.01
CA LYS A 102 -15.73 9.17 -0.64
C LYS A 102 -16.21 10.14 -1.71
N ASN A 103 -16.58 9.59 -2.86
CA ASN A 103 -17.13 10.36 -3.94
C ASN A 103 -18.62 10.63 -3.67
N ASP A 104 -18.98 11.89 -3.59
CA ASP A 104 -20.35 12.37 -3.39
C ASP A 104 -21.14 12.52 -4.70
N ASN A 105 -20.48 12.42 -5.85
CA ASN A 105 -21.10 12.43 -7.18
C ASN A 105 -21.70 11.06 -7.51
N LYS A 106 -23.00 10.88 -7.26
CA LYS A 106 -23.70 9.62 -7.52
C LYS A 106 -23.56 9.13 -8.95
N TRP A 107 -23.61 10.05 -9.93
CA TRP A 107 -23.46 9.68 -11.33
C TRP A 107 -22.09 9.05 -11.64
N GLU A 108 -21.00 9.60 -11.08
CA GLU A 108 -19.67 9.02 -11.25
C GLU A 108 -19.53 7.67 -10.56
N VAL A 109 -20.13 7.50 -9.38
CA VAL A 109 -20.14 6.23 -8.67
C VAL A 109 -20.89 5.16 -9.46
N GLU A 110 -22.08 5.46 -9.95
CA GLU A 110 -22.96 4.50 -10.63
C GLU A 110 -22.52 4.18 -12.06
N ASN A 111 -22.07 5.19 -12.82
CA ASN A 111 -21.77 5.03 -14.24
C ASN A 111 -20.28 4.83 -14.56
N ARG A 112 -19.38 5.28 -13.69
CA ARG A 112 -17.93 5.19 -13.88
C ARG A 112 -17.22 4.33 -12.82
N GLY A 113 -17.95 3.83 -11.83
CA GLY A 113 -17.38 3.05 -10.74
C GLY A 113 -16.37 3.82 -9.87
N LEU A 114 -16.39 5.16 -9.89
CA LEU A 114 -15.50 6.03 -9.12
C LEU A 114 -16.02 6.19 -7.70
N VAL A 115 -15.86 5.16 -6.86
CA VAL A 115 -16.37 5.11 -5.48
C VAL A 115 -15.68 6.13 -4.58
N TYR A 116 -14.39 6.40 -4.86
CA TYR A 116 -13.61 7.42 -4.16
C TYR A 116 -13.08 8.44 -5.16
N LYS A 117 -12.87 9.66 -4.70
CA LYS A 117 -12.20 10.75 -5.43
C LYS A 117 -10.90 11.10 -4.74
N TYR A 118 -10.01 11.77 -5.46
CA TYR A 118 -8.80 12.31 -4.87
C TYR A 118 -9.14 13.54 -4.01
N ALA A 119 -8.61 13.57 -2.79
CA ALA A 119 -8.64 14.76 -1.95
C ALA A 119 -7.89 15.93 -2.61
N LYS A 120 -8.21 17.15 -2.22
CA LYS A 120 -7.53 18.36 -2.71
C LYS A 120 -6.10 18.44 -2.15
N LEU A 121 -5.19 17.72 -2.79
CA LEU A 121 -3.77 17.66 -2.43
C LEU A 121 -2.92 18.12 -3.62
N PRO A 122 -1.64 18.51 -3.41
CA PRO A 122 -0.73 18.86 -4.51
C PRO A 122 -0.69 17.74 -5.57
N ALA A 123 -1.12 18.03 -6.80
CA ALA A 123 -1.38 17.01 -7.83
C ALA A 123 -0.12 16.33 -8.38
N SER A 124 1.05 16.99 -8.27
CA SER A 124 2.30 16.51 -8.84
C SER A 124 2.94 15.31 -8.10
N LEU A 125 2.50 15.02 -6.88
CA LEU A 125 3.05 13.90 -6.12
C LEU A 125 2.26 12.62 -6.41
N LYS A 126 2.97 11.57 -6.84
CA LYS A 126 2.43 10.22 -7.01
C LYS A 126 2.25 9.52 -5.64
N LEU A 127 1.48 8.44 -5.59
CA LEU A 127 1.05 7.79 -4.34
C LEU A 127 2.20 7.24 -3.49
N GLY A 128 3.23 6.67 -4.10
CA GLY A 128 4.40 6.15 -3.37
C GLY A 128 5.18 7.27 -2.70
N MET A 129 5.44 8.36 -3.43
CA MET A 129 6.11 9.54 -2.87
C MET A 129 5.28 10.16 -1.73
N ARG A 130 3.94 10.21 -1.86
CA ARG A 130 3.06 10.67 -0.76
C ARG A 130 3.18 9.78 0.46
N SER A 131 3.23 8.45 0.27
CA SER A 131 3.39 7.51 1.37
C SER A 131 4.73 7.68 2.07
N LEU A 132 5.80 7.91 1.31
CA LEU A 132 7.13 8.17 1.85
C LEU A 132 7.14 9.45 2.71
N ILE A 133 6.62 10.57 2.18
CA ILE A 133 6.52 11.85 2.90
C ILE A 133 5.63 11.69 4.14
N PHE A 134 4.45 11.08 3.99
CA PHE A 134 3.53 10.86 5.11
C PHE A 134 4.19 10.04 6.24
N CYS A 135 4.93 8.99 5.90
CA CYS A 135 5.67 8.21 6.89
C CYS A 135 6.80 9.03 7.55
N GLN A 136 7.50 9.88 6.81
CA GLN A 136 8.53 10.77 7.37
C GLN A 136 7.93 11.77 8.36
N ASP A 137 6.76 12.33 8.06
CA ASP A 137 6.02 13.23 8.97
C ASP A 137 5.59 12.50 10.26
N LEU A 138 5.36 11.17 10.18
CA LEU A 138 5.11 10.31 11.34
C LEU A 138 6.40 9.90 12.08
N GLY A 139 7.57 10.38 11.66
CA GLY A 139 8.86 10.03 12.26
C GLY A 139 9.41 8.66 11.85
N ILE A 140 8.83 8.01 10.85
CA ILE A 140 9.28 6.71 10.36
C ILE A 140 10.43 6.93 9.37
N LYS A 141 11.60 6.36 9.68
CA LYS A 141 12.80 6.47 8.84
C LYS A 141 12.89 5.31 7.87
N PHE A 142 13.38 5.58 6.67
CA PHE A 142 13.68 4.60 5.63
C PHE A 142 15.15 4.73 5.23
N ASP A 143 15.79 3.60 4.93
CA ASP A 143 17.05 3.62 4.20
C ASP A 143 16.80 3.85 2.70
N GLU A 144 17.88 3.97 1.91
CA GLU A 144 17.80 4.28 0.49
C GLU A 144 17.07 3.19 -0.31
N PHE A 145 17.27 1.91 0.02
CA PHE A 145 16.60 0.78 -0.65
C PHE A 145 15.12 0.69 -0.29
N GLU A 146 14.79 0.96 0.96
CA GLU A 146 13.40 1.04 1.42
C GLU A 146 12.67 2.21 0.76
N ALA A 147 13.32 3.38 0.67
CA ALA A 147 12.75 4.56 0.01
C ALA A 147 12.54 4.31 -1.50
N GLU A 148 13.51 3.69 -2.19
CA GLU A 148 13.36 3.26 -3.59
C GLU A 148 12.14 2.34 -3.74
N ALA A 149 12.00 1.34 -2.87
CA ALA A 149 10.90 0.39 -2.94
C ALA A 149 9.54 1.04 -2.63
N MET A 150 9.48 2.06 -1.76
CA MET A 150 8.25 2.84 -1.49
C MET A 150 7.73 3.54 -2.76
N ILE A 151 8.62 4.02 -3.63
CA ILE A 151 8.27 4.80 -4.81
C ILE A 151 8.33 4.00 -6.12
N VAL A 152 8.63 2.71 -6.07
CA VAL A 152 8.83 1.89 -7.28
C VAL A 152 7.62 1.85 -8.22
N LEU A 153 6.41 1.97 -7.67
CA LEU A 153 5.17 1.99 -8.45
C LEU A 153 4.85 3.37 -9.06
N ASP A 154 5.57 4.40 -8.66
CA ASP A 154 5.42 5.75 -9.19
C ASP A 154 6.17 5.95 -10.51
N ARG A 155 7.08 5.02 -10.86
CA ARG A 155 7.88 5.08 -12.08
C ARG A 155 7.00 4.85 -13.31
N ASP A 156 7.16 5.68 -14.32
CA ASP A 156 6.50 5.50 -15.60
C ASP A 156 7.14 4.35 -16.39
N ALA A 157 6.33 3.64 -17.18
CA ALA A 157 6.81 2.54 -18.01
C ALA A 157 7.93 2.97 -19.00
N ASN A 158 7.98 4.25 -19.34
CA ASN A 158 8.97 4.83 -20.26
C ASN A 158 10.32 5.23 -19.58
N GLU A 159 10.41 5.17 -18.26
CA GLU A 159 11.69 5.36 -17.54
C GLU A 159 12.66 4.17 -17.72
N GLY A 160 12.26 3.12 -18.42
CA GLY A 160 13.09 1.96 -18.76
C GLY A 160 14.34 2.24 -19.62
N GLN A 161 14.58 3.48 -20.04
CA GLN A 161 15.82 3.91 -20.66
C GLN A 161 16.90 4.32 -19.64
N VAL A 162 16.55 4.42 -18.36
CA VAL A 162 17.51 4.67 -17.30
C VAL A 162 18.31 3.38 -17.05
N LYS A 163 19.63 3.44 -17.23
CA LYS A 163 20.58 2.32 -17.07
C LYS A 163 20.70 1.79 -15.62
N TYR A 164 19.71 2.02 -14.78
CA TYR A 164 19.72 1.60 -13.38
C TYR A 164 18.75 0.46 -13.15
N PHE A 165 19.25 -0.61 -12.56
CA PHE A 165 18.42 -1.72 -12.12
C PHE A 165 17.76 -1.37 -10.77
N SER A 166 16.49 -1.71 -10.62
CA SER A 166 15.83 -1.66 -9.31
C SER A 166 16.48 -2.64 -8.35
N SER A 167 16.55 -2.26 -7.07
CA SER A 167 17.01 -3.16 -6.02
C SER A 167 16.13 -4.42 -5.93
N THR A 168 16.66 -5.47 -5.31
CA THR A 168 15.87 -6.69 -5.07
C THR A 168 14.61 -6.39 -4.28
N LEU A 169 14.69 -5.53 -3.26
CA LEU A 169 13.53 -5.10 -2.48
C LEU A 169 12.47 -4.45 -3.35
N ALA A 170 12.83 -3.45 -4.16
CA ALA A 170 11.91 -2.77 -5.07
C ALA A 170 11.28 -3.73 -6.09
N THR A 171 12.07 -4.68 -6.61
CA THR A 171 11.58 -5.70 -7.55
C THR A 171 10.55 -6.62 -6.90
N ILE A 172 10.80 -7.13 -5.68
CA ILE A 172 9.85 -7.98 -4.95
C ILE A 172 8.55 -7.23 -4.70
N ILE A 173 8.64 -5.99 -4.23
CA ILE A 173 7.48 -5.14 -3.93
C ILE A 173 6.62 -4.91 -5.17
N LYS A 174 7.25 -4.57 -6.30
CA LYS A 174 6.54 -4.39 -7.57
C LYS A 174 5.78 -5.65 -7.98
N GLN A 175 6.46 -6.81 -7.98
CA GLN A 175 5.84 -8.09 -8.33
C GLN A 175 4.70 -8.48 -7.38
N ALA A 176 4.88 -8.30 -6.07
CA ALA A 176 3.84 -8.59 -5.08
C ALA A 176 2.59 -7.72 -5.29
N ASN A 177 2.78 -6.43 -5.63
CA ASN A 177 1.68 -5.53 -5.93
C ASN A 177 0.93 -5.95 -7.22
N GLU A 178 1.66 -6.30 -8.29
CA GLU A 178 1.08 -6.77 -9.54
C GLU A 178 0.25 -8.06 -9.33
N LEU A 179 0.78 -9.03 -8.57
CA LEU A 179 0.06 -10.25 -8.20
C LEU A 179 -1.19 -9.97 -7.37
N THR A 180 -1.15 -8.94 -6.51
CA THR A 180 -2.33 -8.52 -5.73
C THR A 180 -3.46 -8.07 -6.65
N PHE A 181 -3.18 -7.27 -7.65
CA PHE A 181 -4.19 -6.85 -8.63
C PHE A 181 -4.67 -8.02 -9.49
N LEU A 182 -3.77 -8.88 -9.93
CA LEU A 182 -4.11 -10.06 -10.74
C LEU A 182 -5.07 -11.00 -9.98
N GLN A 183 -4.76 -11.32 -8.72
CA GLN A 183 -5.63 -12.17 -7.90
C GLN A 183 -7.03 -11.58 -7.75
N ASN A 184 -7.13 -10.31 -7.38
CA ASN A 184 -8.44 -9.67 -7.20
C ASN A 184 -9.24 -9.58 -8.50
N ARG A 185 -8.57 -9.44 -9.65
CA ARG A 185 -9.22 -9.46 -10.97
C ARG A 185 -9.80 -10.85 -11.29
N LEU A 186 -9.09 -11.92 -10.96
CA LEU A 186 -9.54 -13.29 -11.21
C LEU A 186 -10.70 -13.69 -10.28
N GLU A 187 -10.68 -13.26 -9.02
CA GLU A 187 -11.78 -13.52 -8.07
C GLU A 187 -13.09 -12.79 -8.42
N LYS A 188 -13.03 -11.81 -9.31
CA LYS A 188 -14.21 -11.05 -9.77
C LYS A 188 -14.87 -11.67 -11.02
N GLN A 189 -14.20 -12.59 -11.69
CA GLN A 189 -14.76 -13.35 -12.84
C GLN A 189 -15.54 -14.57 -12.35
#